data_ea1ced8b1f15e8a5508b13eab31b20ce
#
_entry.id   ea1ced8b1f15e8a5508b13eab31b20ce
#
_cell.length_a   1.000
_cell.length_b   1.000
_cell.length_c   1.000
_cell.angle_alpha   90.00
_cell.angle_beta   90.00
_cell.angle_gamma   90.00
#
_symmetry.space_group_name_H-M   'P 1'
#
loop_
_entity.id
_entity.type
_entity.pdbx_description
1 polymer ?
#
loop_
_entity_poly.entity_id
_entity_poly.type
_entity_poly.pdbx_seq_one_letter_code
_entity_poly.pdbx_strand_id
1 'polypeptide(L)'
;MTIQLHDTLKGRKVPFEPLREGEVTMYLCGPTVYNYAHIGNARPAVVFDLLARILRRRFKLTFARNITDVDDKIIAASQESGEPIEKITARYAKVYNDDMGALGVQPPDIEPYATQHIDVMIAMIEKLIDEGHAYAAEGHVLFDVGSHDKYGELSKRDLREMIAGSRVEVAPYKKAAQDFVLWKPSTPDMPGWDSPWGRGRPGWHIECSAMAEKHLGETIDIHAGGQDLVFPHHENECAQSSCAHGGAPFARYWLHNGFLSIDETKMSKS
;
A
#
# COMPACT_ATOMS: atom_id res chain seq x y z
N MET A 1 26.29 19.07 -1.71
CA MET A 1 26.18 17.59 -1.95
C MET A 1 24.77 17.31 -2.42
N THR A 2 24.62 16.60 -3.54
CA THR A 2 23.31 16.14 -4.05
C THR A 2 22.91 14.88 -3.32
N ILE A 3 21.65 14.79 -2.86
CA ILE A 3 21.10 13.56 -2.29
C ILE A 3 21.00 12.53 -3.41
N GLN A 4 21.44 11.29 -3.15
CA GLN A 4 21.28 10.18 -4.08
C GLN A 4 20.46 9.08 -3.43
N LEU A 5 19.44 8.60 -4.15
CA LEU A 5 18.55 7.54 -3.69
C LEU A 5 18.68 6.32 -4.59
N HIS A 6 18.66 5.12 -4.01
CA HIS A 6 18.53 3.88 -4.79
C HIS A 6 17.08 3.70 -5.16
N ASP A 7 16.76 3.89 -6.43
CA ASP A 7 15.42 3.76 -6.97
C ASP A 7 15.20 2.32 -7.45
N THR A 8 14.23 1.64 -6.88
CA THR A 8 13.91 0.24 -7.23
C THR A 8 13.45 0.10 -8.67
N LEU A 9 12.65 1.04 -9.17
CA LEU A 9 12.19 1.02 -10.57
C LEU A 9 13.36 1.13 -11.55
N LYS A 10 14.34 2.01 -11.24
CA LYS A 10 15.54 2.20 -12.08
C LYS A 10 16.66 1.19 -11.77
N GLY A 11 16.57 0.45 -10.66
CA GLY A 11 17.56 -0.54 -10.23
C GLY A 11 18.95 0.03 -9.90
N ARG A 12 19.06 1.34 -9.64
CA ARG A 12 20.34 2.04 -9.39
C ARG A 12 20.17 3.29 -8.55
N LYS A 13 21.30 3.80 -8.02
CA LYS A 13 21.33 5.12 -7.39
C LYS A 13 21.16 6.22 -8.44
N VAL A 14 20.31 7.19 -8.13
CA VAL A 14 20.03 8.34 -8.96
C VAL A 14 20.02 9.62 -8.11
N PRO A 15 20.36 10.78 -8.69
CA PRO A 15 20.19 12.06 -8.03
C PRO A 15 18.71 12.29 -7.68
N PHE A 16 18.47 12.83 -6.50
CA PHE A 16 17.13 13.21 -6.07
C PHE A 16 16.83 14.65 -6.50
N GLU A 17 15.74 14.81 -7.22
CA GLU A 17 15.17 16.07 -7.64
C GLU A 17 13.67 16.07 -7.36
N PRO A 18 13.14 16.97 -6.51
CA PRO A 18 11.72 17.01 -6.19
C PRO A 18 10.87 17.45 -7.38
N LEU A 19 9.58 17.09 -7.36
CA LEU A 19 8.56 17.54 -8.33
C LEU A 19 8.37 19.05 -8.30
N ARG A 20 8.41 19.62 -7.09
CA ARG A 20 8.30 21.07 -6.85
C ARG A 20 9.54 21.54 -6.12
N GLU A 21 10.12 22.63 -6.60
CA GLU A 21 11.29 23.21 -5.97
C GLU A 21 11.02 23.54 -4.49
N GLY A 22 11.90 23.07 -3.61
CA GLY A 22 11.80 23.30 -2.17
C GLY A 22 10.78 22.44 -1.41
N GLU A 23 9.92 21.67 -2.08
CA GLU A 23 8.91 20.82 -1.47
C GLU A 23 9.14 19.35 -1.85
N VAL A 24 8.83 18.43 -0.90
CA VAL A 24 8.93 16.98 -1.13
C VAL A 24 7.72 16.29 -0.52
N THR A 25 7.14 15.35 -1.27
CA THR A 25 6.09 14.46 -0.80
C THR A 25 6.64 13.04 -0.64
N MET A 26 6.34 12.38 0.49
CA MET A 26 6.75 11.01 0.76
C MET A 26 5.61 10.22 1.37
N TYR A 27 5.35 9.04 0.82
CA TYR A 27 4.40 8.07 1.37
C TYR A 27 5.14 6.80 1.79
N LEU A 28 4.84 6.29 2.97
CA LEU A 28 5.34 5.02 3.49
C LEU A 28 4.16 4.11 3.78
N CYS A 29 4.10 2.94 3.16
CA CYS A 29 3.12 1.92 3.53
C CYS A 29 3.32 1.49 4.97
N GLY A 30 2.29 1.72 5.77
CA GLY A 30 2.28 1.47 7.21
C GLY A 30 1.85 0.04 7.58
N PRO A 31 1.68 -0.24 8.87
CA PRO A 31 1.35 -1.58 9.34
C PRO A 31 -0.14 -1.90 9.23
N THR A 32 -0.45 -3.20 9.08
CA THR A 32 -1.76 -3.76 9.41
C THR A 32 -1.81 -4.04 10.92
N VAL A 33 -2.77 -3.42 11.63
CA VAL A 33 -2.80 -3.36 13.09
C VAL A 33 -3.70 -4.43 13.70
N TYR A 34 -3.29 -5.70 13.60
CA TYR A 34 -4.01 -6.85 14.18
C TYR A 34 -3.26 -7.52 15.33
N ASN A 35 -1.98 -7.22 15.53
CA ASN A 35 -1.13 -7.81 16.55
C ASN A 35 0.09 -6.91 16.82
N TYR A 36 0.88 -7.20 17.85
CA TYR A 36 2.13 -6.51 18.16
C TYR A 36 3.06 -6.48 16.95
N ALA A 37 3.79 -5.36 16.81
CA ALA A 37 4.86 -5.26 15.84
C ALA A 37 6.09 -6.06 16.30
N HIS A 38 6.84 -6.61 15.36
CA HIS A 38 8.16 -7.14 15.61
C HIS A 38 9.23 -6.20 15.00
N ILE A 39 10.49 -6.40 15.33
CA ILE A 39 11.59 -5.54 14.86
C ILE A 39 11.69 -5.45 13.33
N GLY A 40 11.24 -6.47 12.61
CA GLY A 40 11.13 -6.44 11.14
C GLY A 40 10.13 -5.41 10.63
N ASN A 41 9.01 -5.18 11.37
CA ASN A 41 8.06 -4.12 11.06
C ASN A 41 8.59 -2.72 11.45
N ALA A 42 9.46 -2.63 12.45
CA ALA A 42 10.09 -1.38 12.85
C ALA A 42 11.12 -0.90 11.83
N ARG A 43 11.78 -1.80 11.12
CA ARG A 43 12.86 -1.45 10.18
C ARG A 43 12.46 -0.43 9.12
N PRO A 44 11.33 -0.56 8.37
CA PRO A 44 10.87 0.48 7.45
C PRO A 44 10.66 1.82 8.16
N ALA A 45 10.01 1.83 9.32
CA ALA A 45 9.74 3.05 10.08
C ALA A 45 11.04 3.79 10.44
N VAL A 46 12.05 3.08 10.95
CA VAL A 46 13.36 3.66 11.33
C VAL A 46 14.14 4.15 10.11
N VAL A 47 14.19 3.35 9.04
CA VAL A 47 14.96 3.70 7.82
C VAL A 47 14.38 4.94 7.16
N PHE A 48 13.06 5.00 7.01
CA PHE A 48 12.41 6.13 6.33
C PHE A 48 12.23 7.36 7.23
N ASP A 49 12.21 7.21 8.56
CA ASP A 49 12.37 8.34 9.47
C ASP A 49 13.74 9.02 9.33
N LEU A 50 14.82 8.23 9.20
CA LEU A 50 16.14 8.79 8.92
C LEU A 50 16.16 9.58 7.60
N LEU A 51 15.55 9.05 6.55
CA LEU A 51 15.42 9.75 5.27
C LEU A 51 14.59 11.03 5.44
N ALA A 52 13.46 10.97 6.14
CA ALA A 52 12.61 12.13 6.41
C ALA A 52 13.38 13.25 7.12
N ARG A 53 14.18 12.90 8.14
CA ARG A 53 15.04 13.88 8.85
C ARG A 53 16.07 14.53 7.93
N ILE A 54 16.66 13.77 6.99
CA ILE A 54 17.62 14.30 6.02
C ILE A 54 16.92 15.25 5.04
N LEU A 55 15.75 14.85 4.54
CA LEU A 55 14.96 15.68 3.61
C LEU A 55 14.49 16.98 4.27
N ARG A 56 14.00 16.94 5.51
CA ARG A 56 13.56 18.12 6.26
C ARG A 56 14.64 19.18 6.49
N ARG A 57 15.93 18.81 6.38
CA ARG A 57 17.02 19.79 6.44
C ARG A 57 17.15 20.68 5.21
N ARG A 58 16.51 20.30 4.10
CA ARG A 58 16.68 20.95 2.80
C ARG A 58 15.38 21.33 2.11
N PHE A 59 14.30 20.65 2.48
CA PHE A 59 13.01 20.74 1.83
C PHE A 59 11.90 20.84 2.87
N LYS A 60 10.79 21.44 2.49
CA LYS A 60 9.53 21.30 3.18
C LYS A 60 8.96 19.92 2.84
N LEU A 61 9.16 18.94 3.72
CA LEU A 61 8.66 17.59 3.57
C LEU A 61 7.22 17.48 4.05
N THR A 62 6.35 16.87 3.25
CA THR A 62 5.06 16.32 3.69
C THR A 62 5.18 14.80 3.67
N PHE A 63 5.20 14.18 4.86
CA PHE A 63 5.39 12.75 5.05
C PHE A 63 4.10 12.10 5.54
N ALA A 64 3.55 11.17 4.77
CA ALA A 64 2.39 10.36 5.14
C ALA A 64 2.80 8.90 5.39
N ARG A 65 2.25 8.28 6.45
CA ARG A 65 2.34 6.84 6.73
C ARG A 65 0.98 6.36 7.21
N ASN A 66 0.37 5.44 6.46
CA ASN A 66 -0.96 4.95 6.80
C ASN A 66 -0.99 3.94 7.94
N ILE A 67 -2.19 3.74 8.46
CA ILE A 67 -2.57 2.58 9.28
C ILE A 67 -3.65 1.80 8.53
N THR A 68 -3.38 0.53 8.25
CA THR A 68 -4.38 -0.40 7.73
C THR A 68 -5.16 -0.99 8.90
N ASP A 69 -6.37 -0.50 9.09
CA ASP A 69 -7.29 -0.85 10.18
C ASP A 69 -8.52 -1.66 9.73
N VAL A 70 -8.52 -2.11 8.46
CA VAL A 70 -9.46 -3.09 7.90
C VAL A 70 -8.70 -4.08 7.01
N ASP A 71 -8.75 -5.36 7.35
CA ASP A 71 -8.05 -6.43 6.62
C ASP A 71 -8.58 -7.79 7.09
N ASP A 72 -8.43 -8.84 6.27
CA ASP A 72 -8.88 -10.19 6.63
C ASP A 72 -8.21 -10.73 7.91
N LYS A 73 -6.96 -10.34 8.18
CA LYS A 73 -6.25 -10.72 9.42
C LYS A 73 -6.85 -10.05 10.64
N ILE A 74 -7.33 -8.81 10.51
CA ILE A 74 -8.02 -8.08 11.58
C ILE A 74 -9.36 -8.73 11.85
N ILE A 75 -10.10 -9.10 10.80
CA ILE A 75 -11.38 -9.81 10.90
C ILE A 75 -11.19 -11.16 11.62
N ALA A 76 -10.19 -11.94 11.19
CA ALA A 76 -9.86 -13.20 11.83
C ALA A 76 -9.49 -13.04 13.32
N ALA A 77 -8.67 -12.05 13.67
CA ALA A 77 -8.31 -11.76 15.06
C ALA A 77 -9.53 -11.35 15.91
N SER A 78 -10.48 -10.61 15.32
CA SER A 78 -11.75 -10.27 15.99
C SER A 78 -12.61 -11.50 16.24
N GLN A 79 -12.74 -12.37 15.25
CA GLN A 79 -13.51 -13.61 15.38
C GLN A 79 -12.90 -14.57 16.41
N GLU A 80 -11.56 -14.67 16.44
CA GLU A 80 -10.85 -15.53 17.38
C GLU A 80 -10.94 -15.03 18.82
N SER A 81 -10.77 -13.71 19.02
CA SER A 81 -10.78 -13.09 20.37
C SER A 81 -12.18 -12.75 20.88
N GLY A 82 -13.18 -12.61 20.00
CA GLY A 82 -14.51 -12.10 20.32
C GLY A 82 -14.51 -10.58 20.61
N GLU A 83 -13.40 -9.87 20.36
CA GLU A 83 -13.33 -8.42 20.55
C GLU A 83 -13.76 -7.67 19.26
N PRO A 84 -14.47 -6.53 19.38
CA PRO A 84 -14.76 -5.66 18.24
C PRO A 84 -13.49 -5.19 17.52
N ILE A 85 -13.55 -5.12 16.20
CA ILE A 85 -12.43 -4.74 15.33
C ILE A 85 -11.85 -3.39 15.75
N GLU A 86 -12.68 -2.42 16.04
CA GLU A 86 -12.28 -1.06 16.42
C GLU A 86 -11.43 -1.05 17.70
N LYS A 87 -11.71 -1.96 18.65
CA LYS A 87 -10.90 -2.09 19.88
C LYS A 87 -9.53 -2.71 19.59
N ILE A 88 -9.50 -3.72 18.72
CA ILE A 88 -8.26 -4.40 18.30
C ILE A 88 -7.36 -3.39 17.59
N THR A 89 -7.90 -2.73 16.56
CA THR A 89 -7.13 -1.80 15.73
C THR A 89 -6.65 -0.58 16.48
N ALA A 90 -7.50 0.03 17.31
CA ALA A 90 -7.11 1.16 18.17
C ALA A 90 -5.99 0.78 19.14
N ARG A 91 -6.07 -0.40 19.78
CA ARG A 91 -5.04 -0.90 20.68
C ARG A 91 -3.71 -1.10 19.94
N TYR A 92 -3.69 -1.82 18.84
CA TYR A 92 -2.44 -2.13 18.15
C TYR A 92 -1.86 -0.97 17.35
N ALA A 93 -2.68 -0.03 16.89
CA ALA A 93 -2.20 1.23 16.32
C ALA A 93 -1.47 2.06 17.37
N LYS A 94 -2.08 2.19 18.58
CA LYS A 94 -1.43 2.87 19.70
C LYS A 94 -0.10 2.20 20.09
N VAL A 95 -0.11 0.88 20.27
CA VAL A 95 1.11 0.12 20.64
C VAL A 95 2.19 0.29 19.58
N TYR A 96 1.83 0.20 18.30
CA TYR A 96 2.77 0.42 17.20
C TYR A 96 3.42 1.82 17.28
N ASN A 97 2.63 2.86 17.48
CA ASN A 97 3.14 4.23 17.58
C ASN A 97 4.00 4.44 18.85
N ASP A 98 3.61 3.85 19.99
CA ASP A 98 4.39 3.89 21.22
C ASP A 98 5.75 3.17 21.04
N ASP A 99 5.77 1.97 20.42
CA ASP A 99 6.99 1.20 20.14
C ASP A 99 7.91 1.93 19.16
N MET A 100 7.36 2.51 18.08
CA MET A 100 8.14 3.32 17.14
C MET A 100 8.71 4.57 17.82
N GLY A 101 7.93 5.23 18.65
CA GLY A 101 8.39 6.36 19.47
C GLY A 101 9.53 5.98 20.43
N ALA A 102 9.45 4.81 21.08
CA ALA A 102 10.52 4.28 21.94
C ALA A 102 11.84 4.01 21.16
N LEU A 103 11.74 3.69 19.87
CA LEU A 103 12.89 3.59 18.96
C LEU A 103 13.39 4.94 18.43
N GLY A 104 12.75 6.05 18.84
CA GLY A 104 13.10 7.41 18.43
C GLY A 104 12.58 7.80 17.05
N VAL A 105 11.68 7.01 16.46
CA VAL A 105 11.02 7.35 15.19
C VAL A 105 10.04 8.49 15.44
N GLN A 106 10.10 9.52 14.61
CA GLN A 106 9.16 10.64 14.68
C GLN A 106 7.81 10.26 14.03
N PRO A 107 6.70 10.79 14.54
CA PRO A 107 5.41 10.60 13.86
C PRO A 107 5.46 11.20 12.46
N PRO A 108 4.69 10.65 11.49
CA PRO A 108 4.51 11.28 10.20
C PRO A 108 3.73 12.59 10.34
N ASP A 109 3.76 13.44 9.30
CA ASP A 109 2.93 14.65 9.27
C ASP A 109 1.44 14.31 9.08
N ILE A 110 1.18 13.20 8.38
CA ILE A 110 -0.17 12.70 8.08
C ILE A 110 -0.19 11.19 8.34
N GLU A 111 -1.11 10.73 9.20
CA GLU A 111 -1.32 9.31 9.50
C GLU A 111 -2.77 8.92 9.14
N PRO A 112 -3.06 8.61 7.85
CA PRO A 112 -4.40 8.26 7.42
C PRO A 112 -4.75 6.81 7.81
N TYR A 113 -5.99 6.59 8.24
CA TYR A 113 -6.57 5.28 8.53
C TYR A 113 -7.44 4.82 7.35
N ALA A 114 -7.33 3.56 6.95
CA ALA A 114 -8.05 3.03 5.80
C ALA A 114 -9.59 3.19 5.95
N THR A 115 -10.13 2.90 7.14
CA THR A 115 -11.57 3.03 7.41
C THR A 115 -12.12 4.46 7.30
N GLN A 116 -11.26 5.46 7.40
CA GLN A 116 -11.62 6.87 7.27
C GLN A 116 -11.53 7.39 5.82
N HIS A 117 -11.20 6.51 4.89
CA HIS A 117 -10.90 6.87 3.48
C HIS A 117 -11.66 6.00 2.47
N ILE A 118 -12.75 5.36 2.89
CA ILE A 118 -13.54 4.47 2.02
C ILE A 118 -14.13 5.22 0.83
N ASP A 119 -14.59 6.44 1.02
CA ASP A 119 -15.14 7.30 -0.02
C ASP A 119 -14.16 7.54 -1.19
N VAL A 120 -12.92 7.84 -0.87
CA VAL A 120 -11.89 8.08 -1.91
C VAL A 120 -11.43 6.79 -2.58
N MET A 121 -11.46 5.66 -1.88
CA MET A 121 -11.20 4.35 -2.47
C MET A 121 -12.31 3.99 -3.47
N ILE A 122 -13.58 4.18 -3.11
CA ILE A 122 -14.72 3.95 -4.01
C ILE A 122 -14.57 4.84 -5.25
N ALA A 123 -14.31 6.13 -5.09
CA ALA A 123 -14.15 7.05 -6.21
C ALA A 123 -13.01 6.65 -7.15
N MET A 124 -11.87 6.20 -6.62
CA MET A 124 -10.77 5.70 -7.45
C MET A 124 -11.14 4.41 -8.20
N ILE A 125 -11.89 3.50 -7.55
CA ILE A 125 -12.37 2.26 -8.19
C ILE A 125 -13.37 2.58 -9.31
N GLU A 126 -14.31 3.52 -9.11
CA GLU A 126 -15.22 3.96 -10.15
C GLU A 126 -14.45 4.51 -11.37
N LYS A 127 -13.46 5.36 -11.13
CA LYS A 127 -12.59 5.90 -12.17
C LYS A 127 -11.84 4.80 -12.94
N LEU A 128 -11.32 3.78 -12.25
CA LEU A 128 -10.68 2.64 -12.89
C LEU A 128 -11.64 1.81 -13.75
N ILE A 129 -12.91 1.69 -13.35
CA ILE A 129 -13.94 1.02 -14.16
C ILE A 129 -14.26 1.86 -15.40
N ASP A 130 -14.47 3.16 -15.24
CA ASP A 130 -14.80 4.08 -16.34
C ASP A 130 -13.69 4.15 -17.39
N GLU A 131 -12.41 4.07 -16.97
CA GLU A 131 -11.25 4.03 -17.84
C GLU A 131 -10.97 2.61 -18.43
N GLY A 132 -11.76 1.60 -18.04
CA GLY A 132 -11.65 0.24 -18.58
C GLY A 132 -10.54 -0.62 -17.96
N HIS A 133 -10.00 -0.22 -16.81
CA HIS A 133 -8.94 -0.93 -16.09
C HIS A 133 -9.45 -1.83 -14.97
N ALA A 134 -10.74 -1.74 -14.64
CA ALA A 134 -11.38 -2.59 -13.64
C ALA A 134 -12.75 -3.07 -14.11
N TYR A 135 -13.26 -4.11 -13.47
CA TYR A 135 -14.56 -4.70 -13.79
C TYR A 135 -15.24 -5.26 -12.54
N ALA A 136 -16.59 -5.18 -12.52
CA ALA A 136 -17.40 -5.77 -11.47
C ALA A 136 -17.81 -7.22 -11.85
N ALA A 137 -17.74 -8.14 -10.90
CA ALA A 137 -18.16 -9.52 -11.06
C ALA A 137 -18.59 -10.12 -9.70
N GLU A 138 -19.82 -10.64 -9.60
CA GLU A 138 -20.35 -11.33 -8.42
C GLU A 138 -20.15 -10.54 -7.09
N GLY A 139 -20.43 -9.22 -7.12
CA GLY A 139 -20.26 -8.32 -5.96
C GLY A 139 -18.81 -7.93 -5.65
N HIS A 140 -17.84 -8.44 -6.41
CA HIS A 140 -16.44 -8.00 -6.37
C HIS A 140 -16.17 -6.94 -7.43
N VAL A 141 -15.15 -6.12 -7.20
CA VAL A 141 -14.50 -5.36 -8.27
C VAL A 141 -13.04 -5.77 -8.33
N LEU A 142 -12.58 -6.02 -9.54
CA LEU A 142 -11.21 -6.49 -9.81
C LEU A 142 -10.51 -5.53 -10.76
N PHE A 143 -9.21 -5.35 -10.52
CA PHE A 143 -8.32 -4.73 -11.48
C PHE A 143 -7.97 -5.74 -12.57
N ASP A 144 -8.13 -5.34 -13.84
CA ASP A 144 -7.74 -6.11 -15.02
C ASP A 144 -6.26 -5.88 -15.29
N VAL A 145 -5.41 -6.79 -14.83
CA VAL A 145 -3.95 -6.66 -14.98
C VAL A 145 -3.54 -6.62 -16.46
N GLY A 146 -4.30 -7.29 -17.33
CA GLY A 146 -4.05 -7.28 -18.79
C GLY A 146 -4.26 -5.92 -19.44
N SER A 147 -4.95 -4.98 -18.78
CA SER A 147 -5.18 -3.63 -19.26
C SER A 147 -4.01 -2.66 -19.05
N HIS A 148 -2.97 -3.08 -18.29
CA HIS A 148 -1.80 -2.26 -17.97
C HIS A 148 -0.52 -2.86 -18.55
N ASP A 149 -0.10 -2.37 -19.70
CA ASP A 149 1.07 -2.90 -20.46
C ASP A 149 2.39 -2.90 -19.68
N LYS A 150 2.51 -2.02 -18.66
CA LYS A 150 3.72 -1.87 -17.84
C LYS A 150 3.70 -2.68 -16.55
N TYR A 151 2.69 -3.54 -16.34
CA TYR A 151 2.62 -4.37 -15.16
C TYR A 151 3.84 -5.30 -15.04
N GLY A 152 4.51 -5.27 -13.91
CA GLY A 152 5.75 -6.01 -13.66
C GLY A 152 7.03 -5.16 -13.80
N GLU A 153 6.94 -3.90 -14.27
CA GLU A 153 8.12 -3.03 -14.43
C GLU A 153 8.80 -2.70 -13.11
N LEU A 154 8.04 -2.47 -12.03
CA LEU A 154 8.61 -2.16 -10.71
C LEU A 154 9.29 -3.39 -10.10
N SER A 155 8.62 -4.52 -10.12
CA SER A 155 9.09 -5.77 -9.51
C SER A 155 10.09 -6.53 -10.38
N LYS A 156 10.31 -6.11 -11.63
CA LYS A 156 11.13 -6.81 -12.64
C LYS A 156 10.63 -8.22 -12.91
N ARG A 157 9.31 -8.42 -12.87
CA ARG A 157 8.66 -9.71 -13.15
C ARG A 157 8.01 -9.70 -14.52
N ASP A 158 8.20 -10.76 -15.26
CA ASP A 158 7.47 -10.97 -16.52
C ASP A 158 6.06 -11.51 -16.22
N LEU A 159 5.03 -10.81 -16.71
CA LEU A 159 3.63 -11.20 -16.53
C LEU A 159 3.34 -12.60 -17.08
N ARG A 160 3.98 -12.99 -18.19
CA ARG A 160 3.82 -14.32 -18.82
C ARG A 160 4.36 -15.43 -17.93
N GLU A 161 5.49 -15.18 -17.26
CA GLU A 161 6.06 -16.12 -16.29
C GLU A 161 5.19 -16.24 -15.03
N MET A 162 4.62 -15.13 -14.57
CA MET A 162 3.67 -15.13 -13.45
C MET A 162 2.42 -15.95 -13.78
N ILE A 163 1.85 -15.80 -14.96
CA ILE A 163 0.70 -16.58 -15.44
C ILE A 163 1.06 -18.06 -15.55
N ALA A 164 2.19 -18.38 -16.18
CA ALA A 164 2.63 -19.77 -16.36
C ALA A 164 2.97 -20.47 -15.02
N GLY A 165 3.44 -19.73 -14.01
CA GLY A 165 3.75 -20.24 -12.67
C GLY A 165 2.55 -20.36 -11.72
N SER A 166 1.40 -19.76 -12.07
CA SER A 166 0.21 -19.81 -11.23
C SER A 166 -0.47 -21.18 -11.33
N ARG A 167 -0.28 -22.05 -10.32
CA ARG A 167 -1.02 -23.31 -10.14
C ARG A 167 -2.30 -23.11 -9.31
N VAL A 168 -2.75 -21.88 -9.14
CA VAL A 168 -3.89 -21.55 -8.28
C VAL A 168 -5.17 -21.66 -9.11
N GLU A 169 -6.16 -22.34 -8.57
CA GLU A 169 -7.52 -22.35 -9.12
C GLU A 169 -8.03 -20.91 -9.21
N VAL A 170 -8.39 -20.49 -10.41
CA VAL A 170 -8.86 -19.11 -10.65
C VAL A 170 -10.27 -19.00 -10.08
N ALA A 171 -10.49 -18.08 -9.15
CA ALA A 171 -11.82 -17.83 -8.62
C ALA A 171 -12.80 -17.48 -9.77
N PRO A 172 -14.05 -17.99 -9.74
CA PRO A 172 -14.97 -17.89 -10.87
C PRO A 172 -15.29 -16.45 -11.30
N TYR A 173 -15.20 -15.50 -10.39
CA TYR A 173 -15.42 -14.08 -10.66
C TYR A 173 -14.22 -13.37 -11.31
N LYS A 174 -13.08 -14.02 -11.49
CA LYS A 174 -11.89 -13.44 -12.14
C LYS A 174 -11.87 -13.74 -13.63
N LYS A 175 -11.53 -12.75 -14.46
CA LYS A 175 -11.23 -12.96 -15.89
C LYS A 175 -9.88 -13.65 -16.09
N ALA A 176 -8.90 -13.28 -15.27
CA ALA A 176 -7.55 -13.84 -15.34
C ALA A 176 -6.98 -14.08 -13.92
N ALA A 177 -6.09 -15.05 -13.78
CA ALA A 177 -5.53 -15.46 -12.49
C ALA A 177 -4.80 -14.33 -11.76
N GLN A 178 -4.14 -13.45 -12.50
CA GLN A 178 -3.37 -12.32 -11.99
C GLN A 178 -4.22 -11.13 -11.57
N ASP A 179 -5.50 -11.06 -11.97
CA ASP A 179 -6.37 -9.95 -11.57
C ASP A 179 -6.50 -9.91 -10.05
N PHE A 180 -6.52 -8.72 -9.49
CA PHE A 180 -6.56 -8.56 -8.04
C PHE A 180 -7.75 -7.73 -7.58
N VAL A 181 -8.16 -7.98 -6.34
CA VAL A 181 -9.38 -7.42 -5.77
C VAL A 181 -9.18 -5.96 -5.39
N LEU A 182 -10.08 -5.09 -5.87
CA LEU A 182 -10.22 -3.70 -5.48
C LEU A 182 -11.34 -3.52 -4.44
N TRP A 183 -12.43 -4.30 -4.59
CA TRP A 183 -13.57 -4.32 -3.68
C TRP A 183 -14.09 -5.75 -3.54
N LYS A 184 -14.44 -6.16 -2.33
CA LYS A 184 -15.02 -7.49 -2.07
C LYS A 184 -16.26 -7.40 -1.18
N PRO A 185 -17.28 -8.26 -1.40
CA PRO A 185 -18.52 -8.23 -0.63
C PRO A 185 -18.25 -8.53 0.85
N SER A 186 -19.06 -7.95 1.72
CA SER A 186 -19.05 -8.20 3.15
C SER A 186 -20.41 -8.68 3.61
N THR A 187 -20.45 -9.77 4.39
CA THR A 187 -21.63 -10.24 5.08
C THR A 187 -22.01 -9.30 6.23
N PRO A 188 -23.25 -9.35 6.76
CA PRO A 188 -23.67 -8.44 7.83
C PRO A 188 -22.82 -8.49 9.11
N ASP A 189 -22.18 -9.62 9.39
CA ASP A 189 -21.29 -9.87 10.53
C ASP A 189 -19.84 -9.41 10.31
N MET A 190 -19.53 -8.94 9.09
CA MET A 190 -18.20 -8.40 8.74
C MET A 190 -18.26 -6.88 8.61
N PRO A 191 -17.12 -6.17 8.79
CA PRO A 191 -17.03 -4.76 8.45
C PRO A 191 -17.36 -4.57 6.96
N GLY A 192 -18.10 -3.52 6.65
CA GLY A 192 -18.50 -3.23 5.29
C GLY A 192 -19.20 -1.90 5.15
N TRP A 193 -19.02 -1.31 4.00
CA TRP A 193 -19.55 0.00 3.62
C TRP A 193 -20.40 -0.13 2.37
N ASP A 194 -21.37 0.75 2.22
CA ASP A 194 -22.17 0.81 1.00
C ASP A 194 -21.33 1.31 -0.17
N SER A 195 -21.54 0.69 -1.33
CA SER A 195 -20.87 1.05 -2.57
C SER A 195 -21.79 0.81 -3.77
N PRO A 196 -21.46 1.31 -4.98
CA PRO A 196 -22.20 1.02 -6.20
C PRO A 196 -22.31 -0.48 -6.53
N TRP A 197 -21.39 -1.30 -5.99
CA TRP A 197 -21.31 -2.75 -6.22
C TRP A 197 -21.94 -3.58 -5.09
N GLY A 198 -22.59 -2.92 -4.15
CA GLY A 198 -23.15 -3.49 -2.95
C GLY A 198 -22.30 -3.29 -1.72
N ARG A 199 -22.81 -3.77 -0.56
CA ARG A 199 -22.11 -3.68 0.71
C ARG A 199 -20.84 -4.54 0.69
N GLY A 200 -19.69 -3.92 0.98
CA GLY A 200 -18.41 -4.58 0.91
C GLY A 200 -17.29 -3.82 1.60
N ARG A 201 -16.06 -4.21 1.32
CA ARG A 201 -14.83 -3.62 1.86
C ARG A 201 -13.75 -3.51 0.78
N PRO A 202 -12.80 -2.57 0.91
CA PRO A 202 -11.72 -2.42 -0.05
C PRO A 202 -10.79 -3.64 -0.06
N GLY A 203 -10.16 -3.88 -1.19
CA GLY A 203 -8.96 -4.69 -1.28
C GLY A 203 -7.77 -3.95 -0.68
N TRP A 204 -6.75 -4.70 -0.25
CA TRP A 204 -5.59 -4.13 0.44
C TRP A 204 -4.79 -3.10 -0.38
N HIS A 205 -4.73 -3.26 -1.71
CA HIS A 205 -3.85 -2.43 -2.55
C HIS A 205 -4.44 -1.05 -2.86
N ILE A 206 -5.76 -0.92 -2.93
CA ILE A 206 -6.42 0.35 -3.26
C ILE A 206 -6.29 1.39 -2.14
N GLU A 207 -6.11 0.93 -0.90
CA GLU A 207 -6.00 1.80 0.27
C GLU A 207 -4.88 2.83 0.11
N CYS A 208 -3.66 2.36 -0.14
CA CYS A 208 -2.49 3.23 -0.23
C CYS A 208 -2.53 4.13 -1.46
N SER A 209 -3.00 3.64 -2.61
CA SER A 209 -3.18 4.46 -3.81
C SER A 209 -4.12 5.63 -3.56
N ALA A 210 -5.31 5.36 -3.02
CA ALA A 210 -6.33 6.38 -2.78
C ALA A 210 -5.94 7.36 -1.66
N MET A 211 -5.34 6.86 -0.56
CA MET A 211 -4.89 7.71 0.54
C MET A 211 -3.71 8.59 0.12
N ALA A 212 -2.76 8.06 -0.65
CA ALA A 212 -1.63 8.84 -1.15
C ALA A 212 -2.10 9.95 -2.09
N GLU A 213 -3.00 9.66 -3.04
CA GLU A 213 -3.61 10.67 -3.90
C GLU A 213 -4.29 11.77 -3.11
N LYS A 214 -5.15 11.43 -2.15
CA LYS A 214 -5.91 12.39 -1.34
C LYS A 214 -5.00 13.36 -0.58
N HIS A 215 -3.91 12.87 -0.03
CA HIS A 215 -3.08 13.64 0.88
C HIS A 215 -1.85 14.28 0.23
N LEU A 216 -1.33 13.67 -0.83
CA LEU A 216 -0.06 14.08 -1.45
C LEU A 216 -0.18 14.42 -2.93
N GLY A 217 -1.30 14.06 -3.57
CA GLY A 217 -1.57 14.30 -4.99
C GLY A 217 -1.36 13.08 -5.89
N GLU A 218 -1.71 13.22 -7.17
CA GLU A 218 -1.70 12.14 -8.16
C GLU A 218 -0.32 11.52 -8.40
N THR A 219 0.70 12.36 -8.41
CA THR A 219 2.11 11.94 -8.49
C THR A 219 2.86 12.46 -7.27
N ILE A 220 3.55 11.57 -6.57
CA ILE A 220 4.34 11.90 -5.39
C ILE A 220 5.84 11.79 -5.68
N ASP A 221 6.68 12.42 -4.86
CA ASP A 221 8.13 12.32 -5.05
C ASP A 221 8.63 10.92 -4.67
N ILE A 222 8.31 10.43 -3.48
CA ILE A 222 8.85 9.19 -2.94
C ILE A 222 7.73 8.28 -2.45
N HIS A 223 7.71 7.04 -2.97
CA HIS A 223 6.93 5.95 -2.39
C HIS A 223 7.86 4.91 -1.76
N ALA A 224 7.58 4.51 -0.53
CA ALA A 224 8.52 3.76 0.28
C ALA A 224 7.86 2.58 1.01
N GLY A 225 8.65 1.52 1.27
CA GLY A 225 8.21 0.36 2.04
C GLY A 225 9.27 -0.71 2.23
N GLY A 226 8.88 -1.85 2.78
CA GLY A 226 9.71 -3.04 2.84
C GLY A 226 9.88 -3.67 1.47
N GLN A 227 10.97 -4.40 1.27
CA GLN A 227 11.23 -5.11 0.00
C GLN A 227 10.16 -6.17 -0.32
N ASP A 228 9.45 -6.68 0.69
CA ASP A 228 8.32 -7.60 0.53
C ASP A 228 7.09 -6.93 -0.11
N LEU A 229 6.99 -5.62 -0.03
CA LEU A 229 5.90 -4.86 -0.63
C LEU A 229 6.11 -4.60 -2.12
N VAL A 230 7.35 -4.75 -2.65
CA VAL A 230 7.62 -4.54 -4.09
C VAL A 230 6.61 -5.30 -4.94
N PHE A 231 6.35 -6.56 -4.58
CA PHE A 231 5.36 -7.40 -5.23
C PHE A 231 4.61 -8.27 -4.20
N PRO A 232 3.27 -8.32 -4.27
CA PRO A 232 2.42 -7.68 -5.29
C PRO A 232 2.00 -6.24 -4.94
N HIS A 233 2.18 -5.75 -3.72
CA HIS A 233 1.51 -4.57 -3.18
C HIS A 233 1.84 -3.29 -3.97
N HIS A 234 3.10 -2.88 -4.03
CA HIS A 234 3.52 -1.65 -4.72
C HIS A 234 3.38 -1.74 -6.25
N GLU A 235 3.56 -2.93 -6.84
CA GLU A 235 3.26 -3.13 -8.26
C GLU A 235 1.78 -2.86 -8.55
N ASN A 236 0.88 -3.38 -7.69
CA ASN A 236 -0.56 -3.18 -7.83
C ASN A 236 -0.96 -1.72 -7.60
N GLU A 237 -0.34 -1.04 -6.62
CA GLU A 237 -0.55 0.39 -6.41
C GLU A 237 -0.09 1.23 -7.60
N CYS A 238 1.08 0.89 -8.16
CA CYS A 238 1.59 1.55 -9.36
C CYS A 238 0.61 1.42 -10.53
N ALA A 239 0.09 0.22 -10.76
CA ALA A 239 -0.91 -0.03 -11.79
C ALA A 239 -2.21 0.75 -11.55
N GLN A 240 -2.77 0.69 -10.33
CA GLN A 240 -3.98 1.42 -9.96
C GLN A 240 -3.84 2.93 -10.19
N SER A 241 -2.81 3.52 -9.62
CA SER A 241 -2.62 4.97 -9.68
C SER A 241 -2.30 5.45 -11.09
N SER A 242 -1.44 4.74 -11.84
CA SER A 242 -1.12 5.12 -13.22
C SER A 242 -2.34 5.00 -14.13
N CYS A 243 -3.12 3.93 -14.02
CA CYS A 243 -4.32 3.73 -14.81
C CYS A 243 -5.42 4.75 -14.47
N ALA A 244 -5.59 5.09 -13.19
CA ALA A 244 -6.54 6.11 -12.78
C ALA A 244 -6.16 7.53 -13.28
N HIS A 245 -4.91 7.77 -13.66
CA HIS A 245 -4.42 9.11 -14.06
C HIS A 245 -3.82 9.14 -15.47
N GLY A 246 -4.41 8.38 -16.40
CA GLY A 246 -4.03 8.43 -17.83
C GLY A 246 -2.58 8.07 -18.12
N GLY A 247 -1.97 7.20 -17.32
CA GLY A 247 -0.58 6.75 -17.45
C GLY A 247 0.45 7.63 -16.74
N ALA A 248 0.02 8.63 -15.95
CA ALA A 248 0.94 9.42 -15.11
C ALA A 248 1.64 8.52 -14.08
N PRO A 249 2.93 8.74 -13.78
CA PRO A 249 3.63 7.94 -12.79
C PRO A 249 3.09 8.22 -11.38
N PHE A 250 2.82 7.16 -10.61
CA PHE A 250 2.40 7.32 -9.22
C PHE A 250 3.49 7.95 -8.35
N ALA A 251 4.73 7.47 -8.46
CA ALA A 251 5.86 8.03 -7.74
C ALA A 251 7.08 8.22 -8.64
N ARG A 252 7.86 9.27 -8.39
CA ARG A 252 9.14 9.51 -9.09
C ARG A 252 10.25 8.58 -8.64
N TYR A 253 10.23 8.21 -7.35
CA TYR A 253 11.23 7.35 -6.72
C TYR A 253 10.56 6.27 -5.88
N TRP A 254 10.93 5.03 -6.11
CA TRP A 254 10.48 3.86 -5.36
C TRP A 254 11.61 3.36 -4.46
N LEU A 255 11.41 3.43 -3.15
CA LEU A 255 12.44 3.11 -2.19
C LEU A 255 12.04 1.90 -1.32
N HIS A 256 12.91 0.89 -1.27
CA HIS A 256 12.65 -0.32 -0.49
C HIS A 256 13.84 -0.65 0.42
N ASN A 257 13.54 -0.89 1.70
CA ASN A 257 14.52 -1.43 2.63
C ASN A 257 14.50 -2.97 2.60
N GLY A 258 15.68 -3.58 2.78
CA GLY A 258 15.81 -5.04 2.86
C GLY A 258 15.15 -5.64 4.12
N PHE A 259 15.01 -6.97 4.15
CA PHE A 259 14.45 -7.71 5.29
C PHE A 259 15.39 -7.76 6.49
N LEU A 260 14.80 -8.03 7.67
CA LEU A 260 15.51 -8.70 8.76
C LEU A 260 15.27 -10.20 8.64
N SER A 261 16.33 -10.97 8.65
CA SER A 261 16.29 -12.43 8.60
C SER A 261 16.84 -13.01 9.89
N ILE A 262 16.28 -14.13 10.34
CA ILE A 262 16.79 -14.99 11.38
C ILE A 262 16.98 -16.34 10.72
N ASP A 263 18.20 -16.89 10.77
CA ASP A 263 18.57 -18.17 10.16
C ASP A 263 18.13 -18.26 8.68
N GLU A 264 18.44 -17.20 7.90
CA GLU A 264 18.07 -17.04 6.47
C GLU A 264 16.56 -16.93 6.19
N THR A 265 15.72 -17.01 7.20
CA THR A 265 14.26 -16.86 7.06
C THR A 265 13.83 -15.43 7.38
N LYS A 266 12.94 -14.86 6.56
CA LYS A 266 12.33 -13.55 6.82
C LYS A 266 11.58 -13.59 8.16
N MET A 267 11.86 -12.61 9.04
CA MET A 267 11.12 -12.46 10.29
C MET A 267 9.64 -12.20 10.03
N SER A 268 8.75 -12.94 10.70
CA SER A 268 7.31 -12.81 10.62
C SER A 268 6.67 -12.75 12.01
N LYS A 269 5.34 -12.50 12.08
CA LYS A 269 4.56 -12.51 13.33
C LYS A 269 4.12 -13.91 13.78
N SER A 270 4.53 -14.94 13.08
CA SER A 270 4.21 -16.35 13.43
C SER A 270 5.28 -16.94 14.34
#